data_a8929c3fd50ddcb6e5c395e57f38d065
#
_entry.id   a8929c3fd50ddcb6e5c395e57f38d065
#
_cell.length_a   1.000
_cell.length_b   1.000
_cell.length_c   1.000
_cell.angle_alpha   90.00
_cell.angle_beta   90.00
_cell.angle_gamma   90.00
#
_symmetry.space_group_name_H-M   'P 1'
#
loop_
_entity.id
_entity.type
_entity.pdbx_description
1 polymer ?
#
loop_
_entity_poly.entity_id
_entity_poly.type
_entity_poly.pdbx_seq_one_letter_code
_entity_poly.pdbx_strand_id
1 'polypeptide(L)'
;NITLEDWIKYNGLECEVLRGYKWCGEKSFLIRDVIQNLHLLRCEYKKTHNPLQLVVKLIMNSAYGKMIQKPITTSIVFKKYQSKKLNKKTNVIETEYPLNKYLIKNSAKIIKYTQVNKNLYAIKVGQQIDDFYTNTLLGVQILSMSKRIMNEVMCTAEDLDIHIYYQDTDSMHIQKSRLNDLSNEYFKRFGRELIGKNLGQFHNDFDEVEDGYAYQSIFVGKKMYVDLLKNDKGKTGIHYRMKGVNLDCVKLYAEEHNCEIF
;
A
#
# COMPACT_ATOMS: atom_id res chain seq x y z
N ASN A 1 23.86 -1.68 -3.28
CA ASN A 1 22.61 -1.05 -2.88
C ASN A 1 21.83 -0.60 -4.11
N ILE A 2 20.71 -1.24 -4.38
CA ILE A 2 19.88 -1.09 -5.60
C ILE A 2 19.53 0.38 -5.86
N THR A 3 19.02 1.08 -4.85
CA THR A 3 18.62 2.49 -4.99
C THR A 3 19.81 3.40 -5.32
N LEU A 4 20.99 3.17 -4.71
CA LEU A 4 22.19 3.94 -4.97
C LEU A 4 22.67 3.71 -6.41
N GLU A 5 22.67 2.45 -6.88
CA GLU A 5 23.01 2.10 -8.26
C GLU A 5 22.11 2.78 -9.27
N ASP A 6 20.79 2.85 -8.98
CA ASP A 6 19.83 3.53 -9.84
C ASP A 6 20.08 5.06 -9.88
N TRP A 7 20.40 5.66 -8.73
CA TRP A 7 20.70 7.10 -8.69
C TRP A 7 21.98 7.45 -9.43
N ILE A 8 23.02 6.61 -9.35
CA ILE A 8 24.22 6.76 -10.16
C ILE A 8 23.89 6.63 -11.63
N LYS A 9 23.16 5.57 -12.01
CA LYS A 9 22.88 5.23 -13.41
C LYS A 9 21.95 6.23 -14.11
N TYR A 10 20.87 6.64 -13.45
CA TYR A 10 19.81 7.43 -14.08
C TYR A 10 19.86 8.92 -13.73
N ASN A 11 20.43 9.28 -12.61
CA ASN A 11 20.46 10.66 -12.14
C ASN A 11 21.88 11.27 -12.13
N GLY A 12 22.90 10.52 -12.57
CA GLY A 12 24.28 11.00 -12.61
C GLY A 12 24.85 11.30 -11.23
N LEU A 13 24.36 10.64 -10.17
CA LEU A 13 24.87 10.86 -8.82
C LEU A 13 26.33 10.42 -8.72
N GLU A 14 27.20 11.31 -8.32
CA GLU A 14 28.57 11.00 -7.91
C GLU A 14 28.62 10.75 -6.41
N CYS A 15 29.19 9.63 -5.98
CA CYS A 15 29.29 9.31 -4.56
C CYS A 15 30.55 8.50 -4.27
N GLU A 16 31.10 8.71 -3.08
CA GLU A 16 32.17 7.93 -2.49
C GLU A 16 31.62 7.13 -1.30
N VAL A 17 31.84 5.81 -1.31
CA VAL A 17 31.43 4.94 -0.20
C VAL A 17 32.55 4.86 0.82
N LEU A 18 32.44 5.61 1.90
CA LEU A 18 33.47 5.65 2.94
C LEU A 18 33.53 4.35 3.77
N ARG A 19 32.37 3.75 4.06
CA ARG A 19 32.26 2.48 4.78
C ARG A 19 30.88 1.87 4.61
N GLY A 20 30.80 0.54 4.78
CA GLY A 20 29.52 -0.17 4.72
C GLY A 20 29.66 -1.60 5.22
N TYR A 21 28.51 -2.26 5.36
CA TYR A 21 28.43 -3.68 5.69
C TYR A 21 27.80 -4.43 4.52
N LYS A 22 28.37 -5.56 4.17
CA LYS A 22 27.86 -6.46 3.16
C LYS A 22 27.69 -7.85 3.77
N TRP A 23 26.49 -8.39 3.68
CA TRP A 23 26.21 -9.77 4.07
C TRP A 23 26.41 -10.67 2.85
N CYS A 24 27.32 -11.62 2.98
CA CYS A 24 27.61 -12.61 1.97
C CYS A 24 27.25 -13.99 2.53
N GLY A 25 26.28 -14.67 1.92
CA GLY A 25 25.85 -16.00 2.32
C GLY A 25 25.20 -16.72 1.15
N GLU A 26 24.77 -17.94 1.37
CA GLU A 26 24.05 -18.71 0.37
C GLU A 26 22.68 -18.05 0.07
N LYS A 27 22.27 -18.09 -1.20
CA LYS A 27 20.98 -17.56 -1.61
C LYS A 27 19.87 -18.54 -1.21
N SER A 28 18.90 -18.05 -0.45
CA SER A 28 17.68 -18.79 -0.15
C SER A 28 16.55 -18.37 -1.09
N PHE A 29 15.80 -19.36 -1.57
CA PHE A 29 14.66 -19.15 -2.46
C PHE A 29 13.30 -19.39 -1.76
N LEU A 30 13.30 -19.68 -0.47
CA LEU A 30 12.09 -20.03 0.29
C LEU A 30 10.95 -19.01 0.11
N ILE A 31 11.25 -17.73 0.25
CA ILE A 31 10.24 -16.66 0.10
C ILE A 31 9.75 -16.58 -1.34
N ARG A 32 10.63 -16.74 -2.33
CA ARG A 32 10.28 -16.75 -3.74
C ARG A 32 9.25 -17.82 -4.03
N ASP A 33 9.49 -19.03 -3.60
CA ASP A 33 8.65 -20.19 -3.90
C ASP A 33 7.26 -20.04 -3.25
N VAL A 34 7.20 -19.52 -2.01
CA VAL A 34 5.93 -19.20 -1.35
C VAL A 34 5.15 -18.12 -2.11
N ILE A 35 5.79 -17.05 -2.52
CA ILE A 35 5.13 -15.96 -3.27
C ILE A 35 4.67 -16.43 -4.64
N GLN A 36 5.45 -17.26 -5.35
CA GLN A 36 5.05 -17.85 -6.63
C GLN A 36 3.80 -18.72 -6.49
N ASN A 37 3.76 -19.59 -5.48
CA ASN A 37 2.60 -20.44 -5.22
C ASN A 37 1.35 -19.63 -4.89
N LEU A 38 1.48 -18.59 -4.06
CA LEU A 38 0.38 -17.66 -3.75
C LEU A 38 -0.09 -16.91 -5.01
N HIS A 39 0.85 -16.50 -5.88
CA HIS A 39 0.50 -15.84 -7.13
C HIS A 39 -0.29 -16.75 -8.07
N LEU A 40 0.15 -17.99 -8.25
CA LEU A 40 -0.56 -19.01 -9.06
C LEU A 40 -1.98 -19.24 -8.52
N LEU A 41 -2.12 -19.43 -7.21
CA LEU A 41 -3.40 -19.60 -6.54
C LEU A 41 -4.32 -18.39 -6.76
N ARG A 42 -3.77 -17.18 -6.67
CA ARG A 42 -4.53 -15.96 -6.97
C ARG A 42 -5.00 -15.91 -8.41
N CYS A 43 -4.15 -16.29 -9.37
CA CYS A 43 -4.52 -16.35 -10.79
C CYS A 43 -5.66 -17.33 -11.04
N GLU A 44 -5.66 -18.50 -10.38
CA GLU A 44 -6.73 -19.46 -10.43
C GLU A 44 -8.04 -18.90 -9.86
N TYR A 45 -8.00 -18.27 -8.69
CA TYR A 45 -9.17 -17.62 -8.09
C TYR A 45 -9.70 -16.46 -8.93
N LYS A 46 -8.84 -15.72 -9.62
CA LYS A 46 -9.28 -14.68 -10.58
C LYS A 46 -10.06 -15.30 -11.74
N LYS A 47 -9.58 -16.40 -12.32
CA LYS A 47 -10.26 -17.10 -13.44
C LYS A 47 -11.65 -17.62 -13.06
N THR A 48 -11.82 -18.05 -11.82
CA THR A 48 -13.09 -18.60 -11.30
C THR A 48 -13.95 -17.55 -10.61
N HIS A 49 -13.59 -16.25 -10.70
CA HIS A 49 -14.26 -15.14 -10.00
C HIS A 49 -14.43 -15.36 -8.49
N ASN A 50 -13.51 -16.13 -7.86
CA ASN A 50 -13.57 -16.43 -6.44
C ASN A 50 -13.05 -15.22 -5.63
N PRO A 51 -13.83 -14.69 -4.65
CA PRO A 51 -13.43 -13.55 -3.82
C PRO A 51 -12.19 -13.82 -2.96
N LEU A 52 -11.80 -15.08 -2.72
CA LEU A 52 -10.58 -15.43 -2.02
C LEU A 52 -9.31 -14.89 -2.70
N GLN A 53 -9.37 -14.54 -3.97
CA GLN A 53 -8.27 -13.86 -4.67
C GLN A 53 -7.83 -12.57 -3.96
N LEU A 54 -8.76 -11.85 -3.29
CA LEU A 54 -8.42 -10.65 -2.51
C LEU A 54 -7.67 -10.99 -1.23
N VAL A 55 -8.04 -12.07 -0.56
CA VAL A 55 -7.34 -12.54 0.64
C VAL A 55 -5.90 -12.93 0.29
N VAL A 56 -5.70 -13.69 -0.78
CA VAL A 56 -4.36 -14.08 -1.25
C VAL A 56 -3.53 -12.84 -1.62
N LYS A 57 -4.13 -11.84 -2.30
CA LYS A 57 -3.48 -10.56 -2.58
C LYS A 57 -3.02 -9.85 -1.30
N LEU A 58 -3.86 -9.82 -0.27
CA LEU A 58 -3.52 -9.22 1.01
C LEU A 58 -2.36 -9.95 1.70
N ILE A 59 -2.34 -11.29 1.68
CA ILE A 59 -1.25 -12.08 2.24
C ILE A 59 0.07 -11.76 1.53
N MET A 60 0.09 -11.77 0.19
CA MET A 60 1.28 -11.43 -0.59
C MET A 60 1.80 -10.02 -0.27
N ASN A 61 0.91 -9.02 -0.21
CA ASN A 61 1.29 -7.64 0.08
C ASN A 61 1.72 -7.44 1.53
N SER A 62 1.15 -8.20 2.48
CA SER A 62 1.54 -8.09 3.89
C SER A 62 2.89 -8.74 4.20
N ALA A 63 3.37 -9.65 3.36
CA ALA A 63 4.63 -10.34 3.57
C ALA A 63 5.81 -9.35 3.68
N TYR A 64 6.02 -8.46 2.71
CA TYR A 64 7.08 -7.47 2.77
C TYR A 64 6.76 -6.35 3.78
N GLY A 65 5.50 -5.94 3.90
CA GLY A 65 5.07 -4.93 4.85
C GLY A 65 5.36 -5.31 6.29
N LYS A 66 5.18 -6.59 6.63
CA LYS A 66 5.53 -7.12 7.96
C LYS A 66 7.04 -7.05 8.24
N MET A 67 7.87 -7.25 7.23
CA MET A 67 9.33 -7.18 7.37
C MET A 67 9.84 -5.79 7.72
N ILE A 68 9.18 -4.73 7.24
CA ILE A 68 9.55 -3.34 7.51
C ILE A 68 8.69 -2.66 8.57
N GLN A 69 7.74 -3.39 9.16
CA GLN A 69 6.86 -2.84 10.18
C GLN A 69 7.66 -2.42 11.41
N LYS A 70 7.54 -1.14 11.79
CA LYS A 70 8.13 -0.67 13.04
C LYS A 70 7.49 -1.40 14.22
N PRO A 71 8.28 -1.93 15.16
CA PRO A 71 7.75 -2.56 16.35
C PRO A 71 6.89 -1.59 17.16
N ILE A 72 5.70 -2.03 17.57
CA ILE A 72 4.83 -1.23 18.43
C ILE A 72 5.29 -1.43 19.87
N THR A 73 6.09 -0.49 20.36
CA THR A 73 6.66 -0.51 21.71
C THR A 73 5.73 0.11 22.76
N THR A 74 4.65 0.73 22.34
CA THR A 74 3.72 1.40 23.24
C THR A 74 2.28 1.23 22.79
N SER A 75 1.36 1.15 23.75
CA SER A 75 -0.09 1.20 23.49
C SER A 75 -0.74 2.31 24.33
N ILE A 76 -1.92 2.75 23.91
CA ILE A 76 -2.73 3.70 24.67
C ILE A 76 -3.95 2.98 25.18
N VAL A 77 -4.15 3.02 26.51
CA VAL A 77 -5.29 2.42 27.20
C VAL A 77 -6.12 3.54 27.84
N PHE A 78 -7.43 3.51 27.60
CA PHE A 78 -8.34 4.47 28.22
C PHE A 78 -8.96 3.87 29.48
N LYS A 79 -8.94 4.62 30.58
CA LYS A 79 -9.57 4.24 31.84
C LYS A 79 -10.37 5.40 32.41
N LYS A 80 -11.57 5.06 32.93
CA LYS A 80 -12.37 6.02 33.72
C LYS A 80 -11.75 6.22 35.09
N TYR A 81 -11.76 7.45 35.59
CA TYR A 81 -11.38 7.75 36.97
C TYR A 81 -12.34 7.04 37.93
N GLN A 82 -13.63 7.18 37.69
CA GLN A 82 -14.69 6.63 38.52
C GLN A 82 -15.75 5.94 37.65
N SER A 83 -16.25 4.80 38.09
CA SER A 83 -17.37 4.08 37.47
C SER A 83 -18.27 3.47 38.54
N LYS A 84 -19.57 3.35 38.26
CA LYS A 84 -20.53 2.67 39.11
C LYS A 84 -20.70 1.23 38.60
N LYS A 85 -20.66 0.28 39.49
CA LYS A 85 -20.85 -1.14 39.18
C LYS A 85 -21.80 -1.79 40.17
N LEU A 86 -22.75 -2.56 39.65
CA LEU A 86 -23.63 -3.35 40.49
C LEU A 86 -22.87 -4.58 41.00
N ASN A 87 -22.74 -4.70 42.32
CA ASN A 87 -22.24 -5.91 42.96
C ASN A 87 -23.35 -6.98 42.94
N LYS A 88 -23.14 -8.00 42.10
CA LYS A 88 -24.15 -9.08 41.92
C LYS A 88 -24.41 -9.93 43.16
N LYS A 89 -23.52 -9.90 44.15
CA LYS A 89 -23.70 -10.68 45.42
C LYS A 89 -24.51 -9.92 46.46
N THR A 90 -24.30 -8.60 46.54
CA THR A 90 -24.94 -7.73 47.54
C THR A 90 -26.09 -6.92 46.97
N ASN A 91 -26.28 -6.92 45.66
CA ASN A 91 -27.23 -6.10 44.90
C ASN A 91 -27.12 -4.59 45.18
N VAL A 92 -25.93 -4.14 45.61
CA VAL A 92 -25.63 -2.74 45.93
C VAL A 92 -24.77 -2.15 44.81
N ILE A 93 -25.01 -0.86 44.46
CA ILE A 93 -24.18 -0.12 43.52
C ILE A 93 -22.94 0.39 44.25
N GLU A 94 -21.81 -0.15 43.88
CA GLU A 94 -20.49 0.25 44.38
C GLU A 94 -19.78 1.20 43.41
N THR A 95 -18.99 2.11 43.95
CA THR A 95 -18.13 2.98 43.15
C THR A 95 -16.75 2.32 43.01
N GLU A 96 -16.35 2.07 41.77
CA GLU A 96 -15.02 1.57 41.46
C GLU A 96 -14.15 2.71 40.90
N TYR A 97 -12.83 2.59 41.10
CA TYR A 97 -11.81 3.49 40.57
C TYR A 97 -10.90 2.74 39.59
N PRO A 98 -11.35 2.52 38.32
CA PRO A 98 -10.62 1.70 37.37
C PRO A 98 -9.26 2.27 37.01
N LEU A 99 -9.10 3.60 37.00
CA LEU A 99 -7.82 4.25 36.78
C LEU A 99 -6.81 3.86 37.87
N ASN A 100 -7.14 4.09 39.14
CA ASN A 100 -6.21 3.81 40.22
C ASN A 100 -5.83 2.33 40.30
N LYS A 101 -6.80 1.43 40.12
CA LYS A 101 -6.53 -0.01 40.04
C LYS A 101 -5.58 -0.38 38.90
N TYR A 102 -5.75 0.26 37.73
CA TYR A 102 -4.90 0.03 36.57
C TYR A 102 -3.48 0.60 36.79
N LEU A 103 -3.36 1.81 37.35
CA LEU A 103 -2.07 2.46 37.60
C LEU A 103 -1.25 1.64 38.61
N ILE A 104 -1.86 1.16 39.69
CA ILE A 104 -1.17 0.33 40.67
C ILE A 104 -0.68 -0.98 40.04
N LYS A 105 -1.57 -1.68 39.31
CA LYS A 105 -1.24 -2.98 38.73
C LYS A 105 -0.15 -2.90 37.65
N ASN A 106 -0.07 -1.80 36.94
CA ASN A 106 0.82 -1.67 35.76
C ASN A 106 1.88 -0.58 35.93
N SER A 107 2.16 -0.15 37.15
CA SER A 107 3.06 0.99 37.43
C SER A 107 4.40 0.94 36.70
N ALA A 108 5.07 -0.22 36.63
CA ALA A 108 6.34 -0.41 35.96
C ALA A 108 6.28 -0.26 34.43
N LYS A 109 5.08 -0.34 33.82
CA LYS A 109 4.90 -0.25 32.37
C LYS A 109 4.36 1.10 31.90
N ILE A 110 3.93 1.95 32.84
CA ILE A 110 3.32 3.25 32.53
C ILE A 110 4.41 4.26 32.17
N ILE A 111 4.29 4.80 30.96
CA ILE A 111 5.21 5.85 30.48
C ILE A 111 4.65 7.24 30.82
N LYS A 112 3.37 7.44 30.60
CA LYS A 112 2.67 8.71 30.82
C LYS A 112 1.17 8.46 30.90
N TYR A 113 0.47 9.27 31.70
CA TYR A 113 -1.00 9.37 31.59
C TYR A 113 -1.44 10.83 31.50
N THR A 114 -2.54 11.06 30.80
CA THR A 114 -3.07 12.40 30.52
C THR A 114 -4.58 12.35 30.67
N GLN A 115 -5.15 13.35 31.34
CA GLN A 115 -6.58 13.51 31.45
C GLN A 115 -7.17 13.96 30.12
N VAL A 116 -8.16 13.22 29.60
CA VAL A 116 -8.88 13.54 28.36
C VAL A 116 -10.12 14.36 28.65
N ASN A 117 -10.84 14.00 29.72
CA ASN A 117 -11.98 14.76 30.26
C ASN A 117 -12.13 14.50 31.76
N LYS A 118 -13.18 15.07 32.41
CA LYS A 118 -13.39 14.99 33.85
C LYS A 118 -13.34 13.57 34.43
N ASN A 119 -13.64 12.55 33.64
CA ASN A 119 -13.69 11.15 34.12
C ASN A 119 -12.93 10.16 33.22
N LEU A 120 -12.16 10.59 32.21
CA LEU A 120 -11.46 9.70 31.29
C LEU A 120 -9.98 10.09 31.20
N TYR A 121 -9.12 9.09 31.30
CA TYR A 121 -7.67 9.20 31.19
C TYR A 121 -7.14 8.32 30.08
N ALA A 122 -6.21 8.85 29.28
CA ALA A 122 -5.40 8.12 28.31
C ALA A 122 -4.06 7.76 28.98
N ILE A 123 -3.72 6.49 29.01
CA ILE A 123 -2.52 5.97 29.64
C ILE A 123 -1.64 5.38 28.55
N LYS A 124 -0.46 5.93 28.35
CA LYS A 124 0.57 5.39 27.46
C LYS A 124 1.37 4.35 28.22
N VAL A 125 1.30 3.10 27.76
CA VAL A 125 1.92 1.94 28.39
C VAL A 125 3.01 1.38 27.48
N GLY A 126 4.17 1.08 28.03
CA GLY A 126 5.23 0.34 27.34
C GLY A 126 4.81 -1.12 27.13
N GLN A 127 5.13 -1.66 25.98
CA GLN A 127 5.00 -3.07 25.67
C GLN A 127 6.39 -3.70 25.59
N GLN A 128 6.54 -4.85 26.22
CA GLN A 128 7.70 -5.69 26.04
C GLN A 128 7.55 -6.40 24.68
N ILE A 129 8.61 -6.39 23.87
CA ILE A 129 8.63 -7.10 22.61
C ILE A 129 9.42 -8.37 22.83
N ASP A 130 8.71 -9.48 23.02
CA ASP A 130 9.33 -10.78 23.27
C ASP A 130 9.70 -11.48 21.96
N ASP A 131 8.93 -11.24 20.88
CA ASP A 131 9.15 -11.82 19.55
C ASP A 131 9.31 -10.75 18.47
N PHE A 132 10.32 -10.91 17.62
CA PHE A 132 10.70 -9.94 16.61
C PHE A 132 10.78 -10.61 15.24
N TYR A 133 9.77 -10.40 14.40
CA TYR A 133 9.67 -10.99 13.05
C TYR A 133 10.02 -10.01 11.93
N THR A 134 10.70 -8.91 12.22
CA THR A 134 11.06 -7.93 11.20
C THR A 134 12.43 -8.23 10.60
N ASN A 135 12.48 -8.23 9.27
CA ASN A 135 13.72 -8.24 8.51
C ASN A 135 13.78 -6.99 7.64
N THR A 136 14.14 -5.87 8.26
CA THR A 136 14.12 -4.55 7.62
C THR A 136 15.00 -4.51 6.38
N LEU A 137 16.16 -5.16 6.40
CA LEU A 137 17.07 -5.19 5.25
C LEU A 137 16.44 -5.86 4.03
N LEU A 138 15.80 -7.01 4.24
CA LEU A 138 15.10 -7.72 3.17
C LEU A 138 13.89 -6.92 2.67
N GLY A 139 13.10 -6.36 3.57
CA GLY A 139 11.96 -5.53 3.20
C GLY A 139 12.34 -4.28 2.41
N VAL A 140 13.40 -3.59 2.81
CA VAL A 140 13.95 -2.44 2.06
C VAL A 140 14.48 -2.87 0.69
N GLN A 141 15.10 -4.04 0.60
CA GLN A 141 15.58 -4.57 -0.68
C GLN A 141 14.43 -4.85 -1.65
N ILE A 142 13.35 -5.47 -1.17
CA ILE A 142 12.13 -5.72 -1.98
C ILE A 142 11.54 -4.40 -2.50
N LEU A 143 11.40 -3.40 -1.64
CA LEU A 143 10.92 -2.07 -2.05
C LEU A 143 11.85 -1.39 -3.05
N SER A 144 13.15 -1.51 -2.87
CA SER A 144 14.15 -0.95 -3.79
C SER A 144 14.08 -1.62 -5.16
N MET A 145 13.83 -2.94 -5.22
CA MET A 145 13.64 -3.66 -6.49
C MET A 145 12.34 -3.25 -7.19
N SER A 146 11.25 -3.09 -6.46
CA SER A 146 9.99 -2.57 -7.02
C SER A 146 10.17 -1.16 -7.59
N LYS A 147 10.87 -0.29 -6.85
CA LYS A 147 11.18 1.07 -7.29
C LYS A 147 12.08 1.07 -8.54
N ARG A 148 13.04 0.13 -8.64
CA ARG A 148 13.90 -0.02 -9.82
C ARG A 148 13.09 -0.26 -11.09
N ILE A 149 12.09 -1.14 -11.04
CA ILE A 149 11.21 -1.41 -12.20
C ILE A 149 10.53 -0.11 -12.65
N MET A 150 10.00 0.67 -11.72
CA MET A 150 9.38 1.97 -12.03
C MET A 150 10.38 2.97 -12.61
N ASN A 151 11.57 3.09 -12.03
CA ASN A 151 12.63 3.97 -12.53
C ASN A 151 13.05 3.59 -13.97
N GLU A 152 13.22 2.30 -14.24
CA GLU A 152 13.57 1.80 -15.57
C GLU A 152 12.54 2.22 -16.62
N VAL A 153 11.24 2.10 -16.29
CA VAL A 153 10.16 2.50 -17.20
C VAL A 153 10.10 4.02 -17.38
N MET A 154 10.18 4.77 -16.27
CA MET A 154 10.12 6.24 -16.31
C MET A 154 11.28 6.83 -17.11
N CYS A 155 12.51 6.40 -16.85
CA CYS A 155 13.68 6.89 -17.57
C CYS A 155 13.63 6.49 -19.06
N THR A 156 13.11 5.29 -19.37
CA THR A 156 12.90 4.90 -20.77
C THR A 156 11.84 5.77 -21.45
N ALA A 157 10.76 6.10 -20.76
CA ALA A 157 9.73 7.00 -21.27
C ALA A 157 10.29 8.42 -21.51
N GLU A 158 11.07 8.93 -20.56
CA GLU A 158 11.73 10.23 -20.65
C GLU A 158 12.69 10.29 -21.86
N ASP A 159 13.56 9.30 -22.02
CA ASP A 159 14.49 9.20 -23.16
C ASP A 159 13.80 9.11 -24.53
N LEU A 160 12.57 8.60 -24.57
CA LEU A 160 11.73 8.53 -25.77
C LEU A 160 10.82 9.75 -25.95
N ASP A 161 10.91 10.74 -25.09
CA ASP A 161 9.99 11.90 -25.04
C ASP A 161 8.51 11.46 -24.96
N ILE A 162 8.25 10.47 -24.11
CA ILE A 162 6.90 9.98 -23.81
C ILE A 162 6.39 10.65 -22.55
N HIS A 163 5.35 11.47 -22.68
CA HIS A 163 4.76 12.17 -21.56
C HIS A 163 4.03 11.21 -20.61
N ILE A 164 4.36 11.28 -19.31
CA ILE A 164 3.64 10.58 -18.24
C ILE A 164 2.64 11.57 -17.62
N TYR A 165 1.36 11.35 -17.87
CA TYR A 165 0.28 12.23 -17.40
C TYR A 165 0.02 12.09 -15.91
N TYR A 166 0.11 10.86 -15.40
CA TYR A 166 -0.11 10.56 -13.99
C TYR A 166 0.64 9.29 -13.59
N GLN A 167 1.05 9.25 -12.33
CA GLN A 167 1.74 8.09 -11.75
C GLN A 167 1.30 7.89 -10.29
N ASP A 168 1.08 6.64 -9.92
CA ASP A 168 0.85 6.27 -8.52
C ASP A 168 1.50 4.92 -8.18
N THR A 169 2.57 4.96 -7.41
CA THR A 169 3.30 3.82 -6.84
C THR A 169 3.83 2.83 -7.90
N ASP A 170 2.95 2.07 -8.54
CA ASP A 170 3.23 0.97 -9.48
C ASP A 170 2.37 1.05 -10.75
N SER A 171 1.77 2.21 -11.01
CA SER A 171 0.95 2.47 -12.20
C SER A 171 1.31 3.80 -12.84
N MET A 172 1.05 3.94 -14.12
CA MET A 172 1.22 5.20 -14.85
C MET A 172 0.21 5.34 -16.00
N HIS A 173 -0.16 6.58 -16.30
CA HIS A 173 -0.95 6.95 -17.46
C HIS A 173 -0.03 7.53 -18.53
N ILE A 174 0.00 6.89 -19.67
CA ILE A 174 0.78 7.33 -20.83
C ILE A 174 -0.08 7.33 -22.09
N GLN A 175 0.39 7.94 -23.16
CA GLN A 175 -0.29 7.96 -24.43
C GLN A 175 -0.32 6.54 -25.06
N LYS A 176 -1.53 6.04 -25.39
CA LYS A 176 -1.76 4.70 -25.96
C LYS A 176 -0.88 4.45 -27.22
N SER A 177 -0.77 5.44 -28.12
CA SER A 177 0.01 5.31 -29.35
C SER A 177 1.50 5.10 -29.14
N ARG A 178 2.04 5.47 -27.97
CA ARG A 178 3.46 5.36 -27.63
C ARG A 178 3.80 4.11 -26.82
N LEU A 179 2.79 3.30 -26.46
CA LEU A 179 2.98 2.11 -25.63
C LEU A 179 3.90 1.07 -26.28
N ASN A 180 3.78 0.88 -27.59
CA ASN A 180 4.62 -0.08 -28.33
C ASN A 180 6.06 0.39 -28.37
N ASP A 181 6.31 1.69 -28.60
CA ASP A 181 7.65 2.25 -28.60
C ASP A 181 8.34 2.03 -27.25
N LEU A 182 7.61 2.34 -26.16
CA LEU A 182 8.10 2.14 -24.81
C LEU A 182 8.41 0.67 -24.53
N SER A 183 7.50 -0.24 -24.91
CA SER A 183 7.67 -1.68 -24.68
C SER A 183 8.87 -2.25 -25.41
N ASN A 184 9.05 -1.87 -26.68
CA ASN A 184 10.17 -2.32 -27.51
C ASN A 184 11.52 -1.82 -26.98
N GLU A 185 11.60 -0.54 -26.60
CA GLU A 185 12.84 0.03 -26.07
C GLU A 185 13.14 -0.54 -24.67
N TYR A 186 12.12 -0.77 -23.85
CA TYR A 186 12.28 -1.41 -22.56
C TYR A 186 12.83 -2.84 -22.70
N PHE A 187 12.28 -3.62 -23.62
CA PHE A 187 12.78 -4.97 -23.91
C PHE A 187 14.24 -4.94 -24.38
N LYS A 188 14.56 -4.02 -25.28
CA LYS A 188 15.93 -3.86 -25.81
C LYS A 188 16.94 -3.51 -24.70
N ARG A 189 16.55 -2.65 -23.73
CA ARG A 189 17.42 -2.22 -22.63
C ARG A 189 17.59 -3.25 -21.53
N PHE A 190 16.51 -3.96 -21.19
CA PHE A 190 16.45 -4.78 -19.99
C PHE A 190 16.22 -6.27 -20.24
N GLY A 191 15.95 -6.69 -21.49
CA GLY A 191 15.69 -8.08 -21.85
C GLY A 191 14.44 -8.68 -21.21
N ARG A 192 13.47 -7.82 -20.81
CA ARG A 192 12.23 -8.20 -20.12
C ARG A 192 11.04 -7.58 -20.83
N GLU A 193 9.98 -8.37 -20.97
CA GLU A 193 8.70 -7.87 -21.47
C GLU A 193 8.07 -6.89 -20.47
N LEU A 194 7.71 -5.69 -20.94
CA LEU A 194 7.09 -4.66 -20.12
C LEU A 194 5.64 -5.01 -19.78
N ILE A 195 4.88 -5.48 -20.79
CA ILE A 195 3.45 -5.75 -20.69
C ILE A 195 3.20 -7.24 -20.58
N GLY A 196 2.35 -7.66 -19.64
CA GLY A 196 2.01 -9.07 -19.47
C GLY A 196 1.24 -9.35 -18.18
N LYS A 197 1.15 -10.64 -17.83
CA LYS A 197 0.41 -11.11 -16.64
C LYS A 197 1.32 -11.66 -15.53
N ASN A 198 2.64 -11.64 -15.76
CA ASN A 198 3.60 -12.12 -14.78
C ASN A 198 3.90 -11.05 -13.72
N LEU A 199 4.47 -11.48 -12.59
CA LEU A 199 4.94 -10.55 -11.57
C LEU A 199 6.03 -9.62 -12.14
N GLY A 200 5.88 -8.33 -11.91
CA GLY A 200 6.79 -7.30 -12.43
C GLY A 200 6.49 -6.81 -13.84
N GLN A 201 5.41 -7.29 -14.47
CA GLN A 201 4.90 -6.75 -15.72
C GLN A 201 3.70 -5.85 -15.50
N PHE A 202 3.52 -4.89 -16.38
CA PHE A 202 2.35 -4.01 -16.39
C PHE A 202 1.21 -4.64 -17.20
N HIS A 203 -0.01 -4.30 -16.87
CA HIS A 203 -1.20 -4.65 -17.63
C HIS A 203 -2.20 -3.49 -17.60
N ASN A 204 -3.13 -3.49 -18.53
CA ASN A 204 -4.23 -2.53 -18.53
C ASN A 204 -5.13 -2.78 -17.32
N ASP A 205 -5.39 -1.76 -16.50
CA ASP A 205 -6.20 -1.84 -15.26
C ASP A 205 -7.65 -1.34 -15.49
N PHE A 206 -8.04 -1.10 -16.75
CA PHE A 206 -9.39 -0.68 -17.11
C PHE A 206 -10.32 -1.89 -17.28
N ASP A 207 -10.71 -2.50 -16.16
CA ASP A 207 -11.59 -3.68 -16.16
C ASP A 207 -13.04 -3.35 -16.62
N GLU A 208 -13.45 -2.07 -16.63
CA GLU A 208 -14.80 -1.63 -16.99
C GLU A 208 -15.11 -1.75 -18.49
N VAL A 209 -14.06 -1.65 -19.31
CA VAL A 209 -14.16 -1.76 -20.77
C VAL A 209 -13.06 -2.69 -21.27
N GLU A 210 -13.45 -3.84 -21.83
CA GLU A 210 -12.51 -4.79 -22.42
C GLU A 210 -11.67 -4.11 -23.53
N ASP A 211 -10.36 -4.23 -23.46
CA ASP A 211 -9.40 -3.53 -24.34
C ASP A 211 -9.59 -2.00 -24.37
N GLY A 212 -10.15 -1.46 -23.27
CA GLY A 212 -10.43 -0.05 -23.13
C GLY A 212 -9.17 0.81 -23.00
N TYR A 213 -9.31 2.05 -23.41
CA TYR A 213 -8.33 3.11 -23.15
C TYR A 213 -9.04 4.41 -22.76
N ALA A 214 -8.38 5.24 -21.98
CA ALA A 214 -8.87 6.55 -21.62
C ALA A 214 -8.73 7.49 -22.84
N TYR A 215 -9.85 8.06 -23.29
CA TYR A 215 -9.83 9.10 -24.33
C TYR A 215 -9.83 10.50 -23.73
N GLN A 216 -10.23 10.62 -22.48
CA GLN A 216 -10.15 11.83 -21.67
C GLN A 216 -9.92 11.45 -20.21
N SER A 217 -9.05 12.19 -19.51
CA SER A 217 -8.77 11.98 -18.10
C SER A 217 -8.74 13.31 -17.36
N ILE A 218 -9.23 13.31 -16.12
CA ILE A 218 -9.20 14.47 -15.23
C ILE A 218 -8.46 14.06 -13.97
N PHE A 219 -7.30 14.66 -13.74
CA PHE A 219 -6.48 14.43 -12.55
C PHE A 219 -6.68 15.58 -11.56
N VAL A 220 -7.45 15.33 -10.50
CA VAL A 220 -7.78 16.33 -9.49
C VAL A 220 -6.66 16.46 -8.45
N GLY A 221 -5.99 15.36 -8.17
CA GLY A 221 -4.91 15.35 -7.20
C GLY A 221 -4.38 13.94 -6.94
N LYS A 222 -3.55 13.82 -5.92
CA LYS A 222 -2.94 12.52 -5.55
C LYS A 222 -4.02 11.50 -5.19
N LYS A 223 -4.08 10.40 -5.96
CA LYS A 223 -5.07 9.32 -5.82
C LYS A 223 -6.52 9.76 -6.04
N MET A 224 -6.71 10.82 -6.83
CA MET A 224 -8.01 11.36 -7.19
C MET A 224 -8.02 11.69 -8.68
N TYR A 225 -8.66 10.85 -9.49
CA TYR A 225 -8.79 11.03 -10.93
C TYR A 225 -9.99 10.26 -11.50
N VAL A 226 -10.40 10.68 -12.68
CA VAL A 226 -11.46 10.06 -13.48
C VAL A 226 -10.97 9.90 -14.90
N ASP A 227 -11.19 8.71 -15.46
CA ASP A 227 -10.89 8.36 -16.84
C ASP A 227 -12.17 8.03 -17.57
N LEU A 228 -12.46 8.72 -18.66
CA LEU A 228 -13.52 8.36 -19.59
C LEU A 228 -12.96 7.35 -20.60
N LEU A 229 -13.50 6.15 -20.56
CA LEU A 229 -12.99 5.01 -21.32
C LEU A 229 -13.79 4.76 -22.59
N LYS A 230 -13.10 4.29 -23.60
CA LYS A 230 -13.71 3.68 -24.80
C LYS A 230 -12.82 2.57 -25.33
N ASN A 231 -13.41 1.68 -26.14
CA ASN A 231 -12.66 0.74 -26.96
C ASN A 231 -12.92 0.95 -28.44
N ASP A 232 -12.19 0.24 -29.28
CA ASP A 232 -12.32 0.34 -30.74
C ASP A 232 -13.67 -0.20 -31.25
N LYS A 233 -14.43 -0.92 -30.41
CA LYS A 233 -15.80 -1.42 -30.71
C LYS A 233 -16.90 -0.41 -30.33
N GLY A 234 -16.53 0.77 -29.84
CA GLY A 234 -17.47 1.82 -29.44
C GLY A 234 -18.08 1.66 -28.02
N LYS A 235 -17.69 0.64 -27.26
CA LYS A 235 -18.12 0.51 -25.86
C LYS A 235 -17.42 1.58 -25.02
N THR A 236 -18.20 2.27 -24.19
CA THR A 236 -17.73 3.32 -23.27
C THR A 236 -17.87 2.89 -21.82
N GLY A 237 -17.11 3.52 -20.93
CA GLY A 237 -17.15 3.31 -19.49
C GLY A 237 -16.44 4.43 -18.75
N ILE A 238 -16.50 4.38 -17.43
CA ILE A 238 -15.86 5.35 -16.56
C ILE A 238 -15.04 4.58 -15.54
N HIS A 239 -13.76 4.90 -15.47
CA HIS A 239 -12.86 4.44 -14.42
C HIS A 239 -12.52 5.60 -13.50
N TYR A 240 -12.54 5.39 -12.21
CA TYR A 240 -12.21 6.44 -11.25
C TYR A 240 -11.45 5.89 -10.04
N ARG A 241 -10.63 6.74 -9.47
CA ARG A 241 -9.97 6.54 -8.20
C ARG A 241 -10.16 7.79 -7.35
N MET A 242 -10.80 7.61 -6.20
CA MET A 242 -11.06 8.70 -5.25
C MET A 242 -10.77 8.19 -3.83
N LYS A 243 -9.51 8.15 -3.45
CA LYS A 243 -9.11 7.63 -2.14
C LYS A 243 -9.62 8.53 -1.01
N GLY A 244 -10.37 7.91 -0.08
CA GLY A 244 -10.93 8.61 1.09
C GLY A 244 -12.29 9.26 0.84
N VAL A 245 -12.82 9.18 -0.36
CA VAL A 245 -14.17 9.62 -0.70
C VAL A 245 -15.05 8.40 -0.93
N ASN A 246 -16.21 8.35 -0.26
CA ASN A 246 -17.21 7.33 -0.53
C ASN A 246 -18.02 7.75 -1.76
N LEU A 247 -17.98 6.94 -2.80
CA LEU A 247 -18.63 7.25 -4.07
C LEU A 247 -20.16 7.33 -3.94
N ASP A 248 -20.76 6.50 -3.08
CA ASP A 248 -22.20 6.54 -2.85
C ASP A 248 -22.63 7.90 -2.26
N CYS A 249 -21.79 8.48 -1.37
CA CYS A 249 -22.01 9.84 -0.86
C CYS A 249 -21.89 10.89 -1.97
N VAL A 250 -20.96 10.73 -2.91
CA VAL A 250 -20.83 11.66 -4.05
C VAL A 250 -22.05 11.57 -4.98
N LYS A 251 -22.52 10.36 -5.25
CA LYS A 251 -23.74 10.15 -6.05
C LYS A 251 -24.98 10.77 -5.40
N LEU A 252 -25.19 10.49 -4.11
CA LEU A 252 -26.29 11.08 -3.35
C LEU A 252 -26.24 12.61 -3.36
N TYR A 253 -25.05 13.20 -3.13
CA TYR A 253 -24.87 14.64 -3.17
C TYR A 253 -25.21 15.22 -4.55
N ALA A 254 -24.80 14.57 -5.63
CA ALA A 254 -25.07 15.02 -6.97
C ALA A 254 -26.56 14.92 -7.32
N GLU A 255 -27.23 13.84 -6.91
CA GLU A 255 -28.68 13.67 -7.06
C GLU A 255 -29.46 14.77 -6.30
N GLU A 256 -29.08 15.04 -5.05
CA GLU A 256 -29.70 16.09 -4.23
C GLU A 256 -29.52 17.51 -4.80
N HIS A 257 -28.41 17.77 -5.51
CA HIS A 257 -28.06 19.10 -6.02
C HIS A 257 -28.21 19.22 -7.54
N ASN A 258 -28.82 18.23 -8.21
CA ASN A 258 -28.95 18.17 -9.67
C ASN A 258 -27.61 18.41 -10.40
N CYS A 259 -26.52 17.91 -9.85
CA CYS A 259 -25.22 17.95 -10.49
C CYS A 259 -25.03 16.72 -11.37
N GLU A 260 -24.58 16.91 -12.61
CA GLU A 260 -24.12 15.77 -13.42
C GLU A 260 -22.81 15.22 -12.83
N ILE A 261 -22.81 13.94 -12.46
CA ILE A 261 -21.57 13.23 -12.18
C ILE A 261 -21.13 12.60 -13.51
N PHE A 262 -20.41 13.35 -14.32
CA PHE A 262 -19.74 12.89 -15.56
C PHE A 262 -20.58 12.08 -16.53
#